data_4d10e22a137fdc0c8a9e944789eaea91
#
_entry.id   4d10e22a137fdc0c8a9e944789eaea91
#
_cell.length_a   1.000
_cell.length_b   1.000
_cell.length_c   1.000
_cell.angle_alpha   90.00
_cell.angle_beta   90.00
_cell.angle_gamma   90.00
#
_symmetry.space_group_name_H-M   'P 1'
#
loop_
_entity.id
_entity.type
_entity.pdbx_description
1 polymer ?
#
loop_
_entity_poly.entity_id
_entity_poly.type
_entity_poly.pdbx_seq_one_letter_code
_entity_poly.pdbx_strand_id
1 'polypeptide(L)'
;MADLLLKVTELAKYFGERVLYSGIGFEIRRGEKVGLVGPNGAGKTTLLRCLLDEERSDGGQVSWFHSCAVGYVRQEADFGGRTVLEELKQAYQDVLAWEAHMRQIEAQLAALGDNAPESLLTEYAEVMARFEHADG
;
A
#
# COMPACT_ATOMS: atom_id res chain seq x y z
N MET A 1 -19.85 13.53 2.16
CA MET A 1 -19.96 12.09 2.56
C MET A 1 -18.55 11.66 2.92
N ALA A 2 -18.35 10.98 4.05
CA ALA A 2 -17.01 10.47 4.39
C ALA A 2 -16.63 9.39 3.36
N ASP A 3 -15.42 9.53 2.79
CA ASP A 3 -14.95 8.61 1.75
C ASP A 3 -14.75 7.21 2.33
N LEU A 4 -15.40 6.21 1.73
CA LEU A 4 -15.22 4.81 2.07
C LEU A 4 -13.84 4.37 1.57
N LEU A 5 -13.02 3.83 2.48
CA LEU A 5 -11.67 3.36 2.15
C LEU A 5 -11.59 1.84 2.03
N LEU A 6 -12.28 1.13 2.92
CA LEU A 6 -12.28 -0.33 2.97
C LEU A 6 -13.70 -0.84 3.23
N LYS A 7 -14.09 -1.87 2.50
CA LYS A 7 -15.29 -2.67 2.76
C LYS A 7 -14.94 -4.14 2.80
N VAL A 8 -15.37 -4.78 3.86
CA VAL A 8 -15.26 -6.23 4.06
C VAL A 8 -16.67 -6.81 4.11
N THR A 9 -16.92 -7.88 3.35
CA THR A 9 -18.22 -8.50 3.27
C THR A 9 -18.07 -10.01 3.42
N GLU A 10 -18.78 -10.57 4.42
CA GLU A 10 -18.89 -12.02 4.67
C GLU A 10 -17.53 -12.76 4.70
N LEU A 11 -16.47 -12.09 5.17
CA LEU A 11 -15.14 -12.67 5.17
C LEU A 11 -15.07 -13.89 6.09
N ALA A 12 -14.48 -14.98 5.59
CA ALA A 12 -14.35 -16.23 6.31
C ALA A 12 -12.94 -16.81 6.13
N LYS A 13 -12.45 -17.47 7.19
CA LYS A 13 -11.18 -18.20 7.19
C LYS A 13 -11.30 -19.48 7.99
N TYR A 14 -10.79 -20.58 7.40
CA TYR A 14 -10.76 -21.90 8.00
C TYR A 14 -9.34 -22.45 8.01
N PHE A 15 -9.01 -23.26 9.00
CA PHE A 15 -7.81 -24.11 9.03
C PHE A 15 -8.24 -25.57 9.19
N GLY A 16 -8.30 -26.30 8.07
CA GLY A 16 -8.90 -27.61 8.01
C GLY A 16 -10.37 -27.56 8.44
N GLU A 17 -10.76 -28.34 9.44
CA GLU A 17 -12.14 -28.33 9.99
C GLU A 17 -12.39 -27.20 11.00
N ARG A 18 -11.35 -26.47 11.40
CA ARG A 18 -11.48 -25.40 12.39
C ARG A 18 -11.87 -24.08 11.72
N VAL A 19 -13.02 -23.55 12.10
CA VAL A 19 -13.44 -22.19 11.76
C VAL A 19 -12.64 -21.20 12.60
N LEU A 20 -11.83 -20.36 11.95
CA LEU A 20 -11.14 -19.27 12.64
C LEU A 20 -12.07 -18.08 12.83
N TYR A 21 -12.73 -17.67 11.77
CA TYR A 21 -13.84 -16.71 11.74
C TYR A 21 -14.68 -16.91 10.48
N SER A 22 -15.95 -16.45 10.54
CA SER A 22 -16.85 -16.45 9.38
C SER A 22 -17.85 -15.31 9.49
N GLY A 23 -18.32 -14.81 8.35
CA GLY A 23 -19.34 -13.77 8.30
C GLY A 23 -18.85 -12.40 8.80
N ILE A 24 -17.54 -12.13 8.77
CA ILE A 24 -17.02 -10.82 9.18
C ILE A 24 -17.35 -9.79 8.10
N GLY A 25 -18.07 -8.73 8.51
CA GLY A 25 -18.39 -7.59 7.65
C GLY A 25 -18.21 -6.27 8.39
N PHE A 26 -17.51 -5.32 7.77
CA PHE A 26 -17.36 -3.96 8.28
C PHE A 26 -16.93 -3.00 7.16
N GLU A 27 -17.03 -1.71 7.43
CA GLU A 27 -16.55 -0.63 6.57
C GLU A 27 -15.63 0.28 7.36
N ILE A 28 -14.61 0.83 6.70
CA ILE A 28 -13.72 1.86 7.26
C ILE A 28 -13.75 3.06 6.33
N ARG A 29 -13.93 4.24 6.91
CA ARG A 29 -14.00 5.52 6.21
C ARG A 29 -12.81 6.41 6.58
N ARG A 30 -12.55 7.40 5.77
CA ARG A 30 -11.46 8.36 6.00
C ARG A 30 -11.56 8.99 7.38
N GLY A 31 -10.45 8.97 8.12
CA GLY A 31 -10.35 9.54 9.47
C GLY A 31 -10.84 8.63 10.59
N GLU A 32 -11.43 7.45 10.29
CA GLU A 32 -11.83 6.50 11.32
C GLU A 32 -10.64 5.79 11.94
N LYS A 33 -10.75 5.51 13.24
CA LYS A 33 -9.82 4.69 14.03
C LYS A 33 -10.58 3.47 14.52
N VAL A 34 -10.15 2.29 14.09
CA VAL A 34 -10.83 1.03 14.40
C VAL A 34 -9.93 0.16 15.27
N GLY A 35 -10.47 -0.36 16.38
CA GLY A 35 -9.78 -1.30 17.26
C GLY A 35 -10.22 -2.74 17.00
N LEU A 36 -9.26 -3.63 16.71
CA LEU A 36 -9.51 -5.07 16.59
C LEU A 36 -9.12 -5.77 17.90
N VAL A 37 -10.10 -6.26 18.66
CA VAL A 37 -9.93 -6.83 20.00
C VAL A 37 -10.33 -8.30 20.01
N GLY A 38 -9.61 -9.10 20.79
CA GLY A 38 -9.92 -10.52 20.97
C GLY A 38 -8.77 -11.27 21.62
N PRO A 39 -8.99 -12.51 22.11
CA PRO A 39 -7.97 -13.34 22.73
C PRO A 39 -6.86 -13.72 21.75
N ASN A 40 -5.74 -14.25 22.28
CA ASN A 40 -4.68 -14.80 21.43
C ASN A 40 -5.20 -16.02 20.68
N GLY A 41 -4.83 -16.14 19.40
CA GLY A 41 -5.32 -17.21 18.53
C GLY A 41 -6.72 -16.98 17.92
N ALA A 42 -7.38 -15.83 18.19
CA ALA A 42 -8.68 -15.50 17.59
C ALA A 42 -8.63 -15.15 16.10
N GLY A 43 -7.44 -15.10 15.48
CA GLY A 43 -7.30 -14.81 14.06
C GLY A 43 -7.11 -13.33 13.71
N LYS A 44 -6.82 -12.45 14.69
CA LYS A 44 -6.60 -11.02 14.44
C LYS A 44 -5.53 -10.76 13.38
N THR A 45 -4.35 -11.36 13.52
CA THR A 45 -3.25 -11.24 12.56
C THR A 45 -3.61 -11.85 11.20
N THR A 46 -4.32 -12.97 11.19
CA THR A 46 -4.79 -13.61 9.96
C THR A 46 -5.79 -12.73 9.25
N LEU A 47 -6.69 -12.07 9.96
CA LEU A 47 -7.63 -11.10 9.39
C LEU A 47 -6.86 -9.95 8.72
N LEU A 48 -5.89 -9.34 9.41
CA LEU A 48 -5.06 -8.28 8.84
C LEU A 48 -4.32 -8.74 7.57
N ARG A 49 -3.76 -9.96 7.57
CA ARG A 49 -3.12 -10.52 6.38
C ARG A 49 -4.09 -10.76 5.22
N CYS A 50 -5.33 -11.19 5.53
CA CYS A 50 -6.37 -11.30 4.50
C CYS A 50 -6.77 -9.93 3.92
N LEU A 51 -6.80 -8.87 4.75
CA LEU A 51 -7.06 -7.51 4.25
C LEU A 51 -5.96 -6.99 3.31
N LEU A 52 -4.71 -7.42 3.54
CA LEU A 52 -3.52 -7.04 2.76
C LEU A 52 -3.27 -7.96 1.55
N ASP A 53 -4.11 -8.97 1.34
CA ASP A 53 -3.93 -10.02 0.32
C ASP A 53 -2.63 -10.85 0.51
N GLU A 54 -2.03 -10.80 1.73
CA GLU A 54 -0.90 -11.67 2.12
C GLU A 54 -1.36 -13.10 2.45
N GLU A 55 -2.64 -13.27 2.80
CA GLU A 55 -3.27 -14.55 3.14
C GLU A 55 -4.61 -14.66 2.41
N ARG A 56 -4.85 -15.77 1.73
CA ARG A 56 -6.10 -15.98 1.02
C ARG A 56 -7.25 -16.26 1.98
N SER A 57 -8.35 -15.55 1.84
CA SER A 57 -9.61 -15.87 2.53
C SER A 57 -10.29 -17.08 1.88
N ASP A 58 -11.06 -17.83 2.67
CA ASP A 58 -11.83 -18.99 2.19
C ASP A 58 -13.24 -18.60 1.76
N GLY A 59 -13.71 -17.41 2.13
CA GLY A 59 -14.99 -16.84 1.72
C GLY A 59 -15.04 -15.34 1.93
N GLY A 60 -16.02 -14.70 1.31
CA GLY A 60 -16.24 -13.26 1.38
C GLY A 60 -15.34 -12.46 0.46
N GLN A 61 -15.37 -11.13 0.64
CA GLN A 61 -14.64 -10.19 -0.21
C GLN A 61 -14.09 -9.02 0.58
N VAL A 62 -12.87 -8.60 0.23
CA VAL A 62 -12.22 -7.38 0.68
C VAL A 62 -12.17 -6.41 -0.51
N SER A 63 -12.64 -5.19 -0.32
CA SER A 63 -12.64 -4.16 -1.36
C SER A 63 -12.01 -2.88 -0.82
N TRP A 64 -10.90 -2.47 -1.42
CA TRP A 64 -10.28 -1.19 -1.17
C TRP A 64 -10.79 -0.15 -2.17
N PHE A 65 -11.12 1.02 -1.69
CA PHE A 65 -11.63 2.13 -2.49
C PHE A 65 -10.60 3.26 -2.51
N HIS A 66 -10.51 3.93 -3.63
CA HIS A 66 -9.54 4.98 -3.89
C HIS A 66 -8.10 4.43 -3.94
N SER A 67 -7.19 5.20 -4.49
CA SER A 67 -5.77 4.86 -4.55
C SER A 67 -5.10 5.19 -3.22
N CYS A 68 -5.51 4.52 -2.13
CA CYS A 68 -4.88 4.74 -0.83
C CYS A 68 -3.65 3.84 -0.67
N ALA A 69 -2.54 4.42 -0.26
CA ALA A 69 -1.39 3.66 0.20
C ALA A 69 -1.72 2.99 1.53
N VAL A 70 -1.47 1.69 1.63
CA VAL A 70 -1.73 0.90 2.84
C VAL A 70 -0.40 0.56 3.49
N GLY A 71 -0.20 1.03 4.72
CA GLY A 71 0.96 0.67 5.55
C GLY A 71 0.59 -0.40 6.57
N TYR A 72 1.47 -1.36 6.79
CA TYR A 72 1.32 -2.39 7.80
C TYR A 72 2.54 -2.48 8.71
N VAL A 73 2.33 -2.30 10.02
CA VAL A 73 3.37 -2.49 11.03
C VAL A 73 3.26 -3.91 11.58
N ARG A 74 4.26 -4.73 11.31
CA ARG A 74 4.33 -6.11 11.80
C ARG A 74 4.57 -6.14 13.32
N GLN A 75 4.10 -7.18 13.97
CA GLN A 75 4.28 -7.39 15.42
C GLN A 75 5.76 -7.62 15.77
N GLU A 76 6.50 -8.29 14.90
CA GLU A 76 7.95 -8.46 14.97
C GLU A 76 8.57 -7.86 13.71
N ALA A 77 9.45 -6.90 13.87
CA ALA A 77 10.21 -6.32 12.77
C ALA A 77 11.50 -7.12 12.61
N ASP A 78 11.60 -7.89 11.52
CA ASP A 78 12.86 -8.51 11.12
C ASP A 78 13.59 -7.58 10.15
N PHE A 79 14.61 -6.92 10.64
CA PHE A 79 15.43 -6.02 9.83
C PHE A 79 16.53 -6.77 9.04
N GLY A 80 16.61 -8.11 9.15
CA GLY A 80 17.54 -8.94 8.36
C GLY A 80 19.01 -8.51 8.49
N GLY A 81 19.39 -7.89 9.61
CA GLY A 81 20.75 -7.36 9.83
C GLY A 81 21.03 -6.05 9.09
N ARG A 82 20.05 -5.43 8.45
CA ARG A 82 20.17 -4.13 7.78
C ARG A 82 20.30 -2.99 8.79
N THR A 83 21.00 -1.94 8.40
CA THR A 83 21.02 -0.68 9.17
C THR A 83 19.70 0.05 9.05
N VAL A 84 19.40 0.93 10.02
CA VAL A 84 18.20 1.80 9.99
C VAL A 84 18.14 2.62 8.69
N LEU A 85 19.30 3.08 8.20
CA LEU A 85 19.37 3.85 6.94
C LEU A 85 19.00 3.01 5.72
N GLU A 86 19.41 1.74 5.67
CA GLU A 86 19.05 0.84 4.58
C GLU A 86 17.56 0.51 4.59
N GLU A 87 16.98 0.34 5.76
CA GLU A 87 15.55 0.09 5.92
C GLU A 87 14.70 1.31 5.51
N LEU A 88 15.14 2.52 5.92
CA LEU A 88 14.51 3.76 5.48
C LEU A 88 14.59 3.94 3.96
N LYS A 89 15.77 3.68 3.35
CA LYS A 89 15.92 3.74 1.89
C LYS A 89 15.01 2.75 1.18
N GLN A 90 14.77 1.58 1.75
CA GLN A 90 13.84 0.61 1.18
C GLN A 90 12.39 1.10 1.23
N ALA A 91 11.98 1.78 2.31
CA ALA A 91 10.65 2.39 2.40
C ALA A 91 10.44 3.53 1.38
N TYR A 92 11.54 4.19 0.96
CA TYR A 92 11.53 5.29 -0.01
C TYR A 92 11.96 4.87 -1.43
N GLN A 93 12.02 3.57 -1.73
CA GLN A 93 12.51 3.09 -3.04
C GLN A 93 11.76 3.70 -4.22
N ASP A 94 10.43 3.82 -4.13
CA ASP A 94 9.62 4.38 -5.20
C ASP A 94 9.92 5.87 -5.41
N VAL A 95 10.05 6.63 -4.32
CA VAL A 95 10.39 8.07 -4.37
C VAL A 95 11.77 8.28 -4.99
N LEU A 96 12.76 7.48 -4.58
CA LEU A 96 14.12 7.52 -5.15
C LEU A 96 14.14 7.11 -6.63
N ALA A 97 13.30 6.15 -7.03
CA ALA A 97 13.17 5.75 -8.43
C ALA A 97 12.54 6.86 -9.28
N TRP A 98 11.53 7.54 -8.77
CA TRP A 98 10.92 8.70 -9.46
C TRP A 98 11.91 9.87 -9.59
N GLU A 99 12.66 10.18 -8.52
CA GLU A 99 13.70 11.20 -8.57
C GLU A 99 14.77 10.88 -9.64
N ALA A 100 15.24 9.64 -9.69
CA ALA A 100 16.21 9.19 -10.69
C ALA A 100 15.62 9.28 -12.11
N HIS A 101 14.35 8.93 -12.29
CA HIS A 101 13.67 9.01 -13.57
C HIS A 101 13.49 10.46 -14.04
N MET A 102 13.08 11.36 -13.15
CA MET A 102 13.00 12.80 -13.45
C MET A 102 14.34 13.35 -13.94
N ARG A 103 15.45 13.03 -13.25
CA ARG A 103 16.80 13.44 -13.67
C ARG A 103 17.18 12.90 -15.05
N GLN A 104 16.76 11.69 -15.41
CA GLN A 104 16.99 11.14 -16.76
C GLN A 104 16.21 11.90 -17.81
N ILE A 105 14.94 12.22 -17.55
CA ILE A 105 14.11 13.01 -18.46
C ILE A 105 14.69 14.42 -18.62
N GLU A 106 15.11 15.07 -17.54
CA GLU A 106 15.76 16.39 -17.57
C GLU A 106 17.03 16.40 -18.45
N ALA A 107 17.86 15.36 -18.33
CA ALA A 107 19.05 15.22 -19.15
C ALA A 107 18.71 15.04 -20.65
N GLN A 108 17.63 14.30 -20.97
CA GLN A 108 17.15 14.14 -22.33
C GLN A 108 16.58 15.45 -22.90
N LEU A 109 15.79 16.18 -22.11
CA LEU A 109 15.24 17.48 -22.48
C LEU A 109 16.36 18.48 -22.76
N ALA A 110 17.39 18.52 -21.91
CA ALA A 110 18.56 19.39 -22.11
C ALA A 110 19.34 19.05 -23.38
N ALA A 111 19.44 17.77 -23.74
CA ALA A 111 20.14 17.33 -24.95
C ALA A 111 19.35 17.63 -26.24
N LEU A 112 18.01 17.57 -26.20
CA LEU A 112 17.13 17.76 -27.34
C LEU A 112 16.76 19.24 -27.57
N GLY A 113 16.83 20.09 -26.54
CA GLY A 113 16.47 21.50 -26.59
C GLY A 113 15.06 21.72 -27.13
N ASP A 114 14.91 22.63 -28.06
CA ASP A 114 13.61 22.96 -28.69
C ASP A 114 12.98 21.82 -29.52
N ASN A 115 13.72 20.74 -29.76
CA ASN A 115 13.24 19.57 -30.51
C ASN A 115 12.72 18.45 -29.58
N ALA A 116 12.54 18.72 -28.29
CA ALA A 116 12.03 17.73 -27.35
C ALA A 116 10.58 17.35 -27.72
N PRO A 117 10.26 16.04 -27.78
CA PRO A 117 8.91 15.60 -28.07
C PRO A 117 7.96 15.92 -26.89
N GLU A 118 6.72 16.31 -27.20
CA GLU A 118 5.69 16.64 -26.20
C GLU A 118 5.40 15.46 -25.24
N SER A 119 5.56 14.23 -25.72
CA SER A 119 5.44 13.02 -24.90
C SER A 119 6.42 12.99 -23.73
N LEU A 120 7.64 13.51 -23.90
CA LEU A 120 8.65 13.54 -22.85
C LEU A 120 8.31 14.56 -21.76
N LEU A 121 7.70 15.69 -22.14
CA LEU A 121 7.18 16.69 -21.20
C LEU A 121 5.99 16.15 -20.41
N THR A 122 5.11 15.40 -21.07
CA THR A 122 3.97 14.74 -20.41
C THR A 122 4.44 13.71 -19.40
N GLU A 123 5.42 12.88 -19.78
CA GLU A 123 6.03 11.88 -18.88
C GLU A 123 6.68 12.54 -17.66
N TYR A 124 7.41 13.64 -17.87
CA TYR A 124 7.99 14.41 -16.76
C TYR A 124 6.93 14.90 -15.78
N ALA A 125 5.84 15.49 -16.31
CA ALA A 125 4.75 16.01 -15.48
C ALA A 125 4.06 14.89 -14.68
N GLU A 126 3.88 13.70 -15.26
CA GLU A 126 3.28 12.56 -14.56
C GLU A 126 4.18 12.04 -13.42
N VAL A 127 5.49 11.91 -13.67
CA VAL A 127 6.45 11.44 -12.65
C VAL A 127 6.58 12.48 -11.55
N MET A 128 6.65 13.77 -11.89
CA MET A 128 6.71 14.88 -10.94
C MET A 128 5.48 14.90 -10.03
N ALA A 129 4.28 14.73 -10.59
CA ALA A 129 3.05 14.68 -9.80
C ALA A 129 3.03 13.52 -8.80
N ARG A 130 3.58 12.35 -9.16
CA ARG A 130 3.72 11.20 -8.25
C ARG A 130 4.72 11.49 -7.13
N PHE A 131 5.85 12.08 -7.47
CA PHE A 131 6.91 12.46 -6.53
C PHE A 131 6.40 13.46 -5.49
N GLU A 132 5.74 14.53 -5.92
CA GLU A 132 5.14 15.53 -5.02
C GLU A 132 4.03 14.94 -4.14
N HIS A 133 3.21 14.02 -4.68
CA HIS A 133 2.15 13.37 -3.91
C HIS A 133 2.68 12.44 -2.82
N ALA A 134 3.90 11.96 -2.95
CA ALA A 134 4.59 11.09 -1.98
C ALA A 134 5.47 11.87 -0.98
N ASP A 135 5.34 13.22 -0.91
CA ASP A 135 6.17 14.09 -0.07
C ASP A 135 7.68 13.96 -0.39
N GLY A 136 7.99 13.79 -1.66
CA GLY A 136 9.34 13.75 -2.20
C GLY A 136 9.95 15.14 -2.41
#